data_eaa979dd4f3aa1cd158f2f19f050d5b2
#
_entry.id   eaa979dd4f3aa1cd158f2f19f050d5b2
#
_cell.length_a   1.000
_cell.length_b   1.000
_cell.length_c   1.000
_cell.angle_alpha   90.00
_cell.angle_beta   90.00
_cell.angle_gamma   90.00
#
_symmetry.space_group_name_H-M   'P 1'
#
loop_
_entity.id
_entity.type
_entity.pdbx_description
1 polymer ?
#
loop_
_entity_poly.entity_id
_entity_poly.type
_entity_poly.pdbx_seq_one_letter_code
_entity_poly.pdbx_strand_id
1 'polypeptide(L)'
;GVKGPVVIIVIDGYGLPKSDVGSAIAAARKPTLERLFAGYPNIRLRAHGTAVGMPSDDDMGNSEVGHNALGAGQVYSQGAALVANAIADGAIWQGDAWQQIVAGAKAGGGVIHFIGLFSDGNVHSHIDHLKAMVARAKAEGVKTVRIHALLDGRDVPETSALDYVVPFEAFLAEISADGFDARIASGGGRQYITMDRYDANWAMVEKGW
;
A
#
# COMPACT_ATOMS: atom_id res chain seq x y z
N GLY A 1 -36.13 7.04 13.93
CA GLY A 1 -34.74 7.21 14.29
C GLY A 1 -34.54 7.11 15.80
N VAL A 2 -33.35 6.78 16.23
CA VAL A 2 -32.98 6.74 17.66
C VAL A 2 -33.08 8.15 18.23
N LYS A 3 -33.78 8.31 19.36
CA LYS A 3 -33.88 9.59 20.05
C LYS A 3 -32.66 9.80 20.95
N GLY A 4 -31.99 10.93 20.81
CA GLY A 4 -30.85 11.33 21.63
C GLY A 4 -29.53 11.23 20.86
N PRO A 5 -28.40 11.57 21.49
CA PRO A 5 -27.09 11.47 20.86
C PRO A 5 -26.71 10.00 20.63
N VAL A 6 -26.15 9.73 19.46
CA VAL A 6 -25.48 8.44 19.16
C VAL A 6 -24.00 8.65 19.34
N VAL A 7 -23.36 7.84 20.16
CA VAL A 7 -21.91 7.88 20.40
C VAL A 7 -21.27 6.65 19.76
N ILE A 8 -20.31 6.87 18.88
CA ILE A 8 -19.48 5.82 18.28
C ILE A 8 -18.12 5.89 18.94
N ILE A 9 -17.67 4.79 19.55
CA ILE A 9 -16.35 4.66 20.13
C ILE A 9 -15.55 3.67 19.28
N VAL A 10 -14.54 4.16 18.58
CA VAL A 10 -13.61 3.34 17.81
C VAL A 10 -12.38 3.08 18.68
N ILE A 11 -12.10 1.80 18.93
CA ILE A 11 -10.90 1.37 19.67
C ILE A 11 -9.98 0.70 18.66
N ASP A 12 -9.20 1.52 17.96
CA ASP A 12 -8.25 1.05 16.96
C ASP A 12 -7.12 0.23 17.62
N GLY A 13 -6.73 -0.86 16.99
CA GLY A 13 -5.74 -1.79 17.53
C GLY A 13 -6.25 -2.75 18.61
N TYR A 14 -7.53 -2.70 18.99
CA TYR A 14 -8.12 -3.66 19.90
C TYR A 14 -8.57 -4.91 19.15
N GLY A 15 -7.70 -5.94 19.12
CA GLY A 15 -8.00 -7.20 18.49
C GLY A 15 -8.61 -8.22 19.47
N LEU A 16 -9.28 -9.23 18.91
CA LEU A 16 -9.68 -10.42 19.66
C LEU A 16 -8.50 -11.41 19.65
N PRO A 17 -7.93 -11.75 20.81
CA PRO A 17 -6.75 -12.61 20.86
C PRO A 17 -7.09 -14.03 20.39
N LYS A 18 -6.16 -14.63 19.62
CA LYS A 18 -6.24 -16.06 19.26
C LYS A 18 -5.82 -16.98 20.42
N SER A 19 -5.05 -16.43 21.37
CA SER A 19 -4.54 -17.10 22.56
C SER A 19 -4.39 -16.07 23.68
N ASP A 20 -4.55 -16.49 24.92
CA ASP A 20 -4.29 -15.64 26.09
C ASP A 20 -2.79 -15.47 26.36
N VAL A 21 -1.97 -16.37 25.83
CA VAL A 21 -0.50 -16.30 25.98
C VAL A 21 0.05 -15.10 25.20
N GLY A 22 0.72 -14.20 25.91
CA GLY A 22 1.28 -12.98 25.33
C GLY A 22 0.26 -11.89 24.99
N SER A 23 -1.02 -12.07 25.34
CA SER A 23 -2.06 -11.07 25.10
C SER A 23 -2.21 -10.08 26.25
N ALA A 24 -1.78 -8.83 26.04
CA ALA A 24 -2.02 -7.77 27.00
C ALA A 24 -3.51 -7.48 27.21
N ILE A 25 -4.33 -7.66 26.17
CA ILE A 25 -5.78 -7.49 26.25
C ILE A 25 -6.40 -8.57 27.16
N ALA A 26 -5.95 -9.83 27.05
CA ALA A 26 -6.43 -10.89 27.93
C ALA A 26 -6.06 -10.62 29.40
N ALA A 27 -4.85 -10.15 29.66
CA ALA A 27 -4.32 -9.83 30.99
C ALA A 27 -4.93 -8.56 31.61
N ALA A 28 -5.47 -7.65 30.81
CA ALA A 28 -5.98 -6.37 31.27
C ALA A 28 -7.26 -6.52 32.11
N ARG A 29 -7.40 -5.67 33.13
CA ARG A 29 -8.65 -5.54 33.88
C ARG A 29 -9.65 -4.69 33.08
N LYS A 30 -10.69 -5.33 32.54
CA LYS A 30 -11.66 -4.72 31.60
C LYS A 30 -13.14 -4.97 31.92
N PRO A 31 -13.58 -4.73 33.19
CA PRO A 31 -14.93 -5.13 33.62
C PRO A 31 -16.06 -4.46 32.81
N THR A 32 -15.85 -3.27 32.29
CA THR A 32 -16.83 -2.59 31.46
C THR A 32 -17.01 -3.28 30.10
N LEU A 33 -15.91 -3.61 29.42
CA LEU A 33 -15.97 -4.33 28.14
C LEU A 33 -16.56 -5.73 28.33
N GLU A 34 -16.17 -6.45 29.39
CA GLU A 34 -16.73 -7.76 29.72
C GLU A 34 -18.26 -7.69 29.92
N ARG A 35 -18.74 -6.71 30.66
CA ARG A 35 -20.18 -6.47 30.83
C ARG A 35 -20.88 -6.13 29.53
N LEU A 36 -20.25 -5.32 28.65
CA LEU A 36 -20.83 -4.96 27.35
C LEU A 36 -20.92 -6.19 26.45
N PHE A 37 -19.86 -6.99 26.35
CA PHE A 37 -19.86 -8.21 25.55
C PHE A 37 -20.85 -9.27 26.04
N ALA A 38 -21.05 -9.37 27.35
CA ALA A 38 -21.99 -10.34 27.92
C ALA A 38 -23.45 -9.92 27.84
N GLY A 39 -23.74 -8.61 27.94
CA GLY A 39 -25.09 -8.11 28.15
C GLY A 39 -25.72 -7.37 26.96
N TYR A 40 -24.96 -7.10 25.90
CA TYR A 40 -25.47 -6.32 24.77
C TYR A 40 -25.21 -7.02 23.43
N PRO A 41 -26.02 -6.74 22.38
CA PRO A 41 -25.79 -7.27 21.05
C PRO A 41 -24.37 -6.94 20.55
N ASN A 42 -23.66 -7.94 20.09
CA ASN A 42 -22.32 -7.78 19.51
C ASN A 42 -22.12 -8.75 18.35
N ILE A 43 -21.23 -8.39 17.44
CA ILE A 43 -20.90 -9.19 16.26
C ILE A 43 -19.41 -9.06 15.93
N ARG A 44 -18.81 -10.13 15.44
CA ARG A 44 -17.45 -10.11 14.90
C ARG A 44 -17.51 -9.80 13.42
N LEU A 45 -16.70 -8.84 12.99
CA LEU A 45 -16.51 -8.49 11.59
C LEU A 45 -15.14 -8.95 11.12
N ARG A 46 -15.05 -9.36 9.86
CA ARG A 46 -13.75 -9.57 9.19
C ARG A 46 -13.17 -8.20 8.87
N ALA A 47 -11.91 -7.97 9.23
CA ALA A 47 -11.27 -6.66 9.14
C ALA A 47 -10.10 -6.63 8.13
N HIS A 48 -9.98 -7.64 7.26
CA HIS A 48 -8.93 -7.73 6.23
C HIS A 48 -9.46 -8.43 4.98
N GLY A 49 -8.65 -8.42 3.95
CA GLY A 49 -8.92 -9.13 2.71
C GLY A 49 -10.13 -8.57 1.95
N THR A 50 -10.81 -9.43 1.25
CA THR A 50 -11.98 -9.08 0.43
C THR A 50 -13.13 -8.50 1.25
N ALA A 51 -13.21 -8.80 2.54
CA ALA A 51 -14.23 -8.26 3.44
C ALA A 51 -14.12 -6.74 3.66
N VAL A 52 -13.01 -6.12 3.33
CA VAL A 52 -12.79 -4.66 3.40
C VAL A 52 -12.40 -4.06 2.04
N GLY A 53 -12.59 -4.80 0.94
CA GLY A 53 -12.35 -4.32 -0.42
C GLY A 53 -10.92 -4.45 -0.91
N MET A 54 -10.10 -5.30 -0.27
CA MET A 54 -8.77 -5.67 -0.76
C MET A 54 -8.87 -6.70 -1.88
N PRO A 55 -7.83 -6.87 -2.72
CA PRO A 55 -7.86 -7.77 -3.85
C PRO A 55 -8.07 -9.25 -3.51
N SER A 56 -7.48 -9.73 -2.42
CA SER A 56 -7.56 -11.12 -1.97
C SER A 56 -7.69 -11.22 -0.45
N ASP A 57 -8.02 -12.41 0.05
CA ASP A 57 -8.11 -12.67 1.49
C ASP A 57 -6.72 -12.78 2.17
N ASP A 58 -5.66 -12.89 1.40
CA ASP A 58 -4.27 -12.88 1.89
C ASP A 58 -3.76 -11.44 2.09
N ASP A 59 -4.44 -10.45 1.48
CA ASP A 59 -4.06 -9.05 1.62
C ASP A 59 -4.45 -8.50 3.00
N MET A 60 -3.48 -7.94 3.69
CA MET A 60 -3.71 -7.27 4.97
C MET A 60 -4.53 -5.99 4.75
N GLY A 61 -5.60 -5.83 5.51
CA GLY A 61 -6.31 -4.56 5.61
C GLY A 61 -5.48 -3.54 6.39
N ASN A 62 -5.91 -2.29 6.34
CA ASN A 62 -5.35 -1.21 7.13
C ASN A 62 -6.48 -0.35 7.72
N SER A 63 -6.12 0.62 8.55
CA SER A 63 -7.08 1.51 9.20
C SER A 63 -7.93 2.28 8.19
N GLU A 64 -7.34 2.72 7.09
CA GLU A 64 -8.04 3.48 6.05
C GLU A 64 -9.16 2.67 5.40
N VAL A 65 -8.84 1.49 4.86
CA VAL A 65 -9.86 0.65 4.19
C VAL A 65 -10.96 0.19 5.15
N GLY A 66 -10.60 -0.10 6.39
CA GLY A 66 -11.57 -0.48 7.43
C GLY A 66 -12.52 0.67 7.79
N HIS A 67 -11.99 1.86 8.03
CA HIS A 67 -12.82 3.05 8.32
C HIS A 67 -13.67 3.47 7.13
N ASN A 68 -13.15 3.37 5.91
CA ASN A 68 -13.91 3.64 4.69
C ASN A 68 -15.09 2.67 4.53
N ALA A 69 -14.89 1.38 4.76
CA ALA A 69 -15.95 0.38 4.71
C ALA A 69 -17.03 0.62 5.79
N LEU A 70 -16.63 0.95 7.02
CA LEU A 70 -17.54 1.32 8.09
C LEU A 70 -18.31 2.59 7.78
N GLY A 71 -17.64 3.62 7.30
CA GLY A 71 -18.25 4.91 6.97
C GLY A 71 -19.22 4.85 5.79
N ALA A 72 -18.90 4.05 4.78
CA ALA A 72 -19.75 3.82 3.62
C ALA A 72 -20.92 2.86 3.90
N GLY A 73 -20.81 2.03 4.94
CA GLY A 73 -21.77 0.96 5.24
C GLY A 73 -21.81 -0.13 4.17
N GLN A 74 -20.77 -0.24 3.37
CA GLN A 74 -20.64 -1.25 2.30
C GLN A 74 -19.18 -1.53 1.97
N VAL A 75 -18.94 -2.69 1.38
CA VAL A 75 -17.64 -3.08 0.84
C VAL A 75 -17.57 -2.68 -0.62
N TYR A 76 -16.49 -2.02 -1.01
CA TYR A 76 -16.17 -1.66 -2.40
C TYR A 76 -14.66 -1.74 -2.62
N SER A 77 -14.23 -1.89 -3.86
CA SER A 77 -12.79 -1.94 -4.19
C SER A 77 -12.11 -0.62 -3.77
N GLN A 78 -11.07 -0.72 -2.97
CA GLN A 78 -10.33 0.41 -2.42
C GLN A 78 -8.84 0.22 -2.64
N GLY A 79 -8.08 1.32 -2.57
CA GLY A 79 -6.63 1.29 -2.54
C GLY A 79 -6.04 0.38 -3.62
N ALA A 80 -5.34 -0.65 -3.21
CA ALA A 80 -4.67 -1.59 -4.11
C ALA A 80 -5.61 -2.31 -5.08
N ALA A 81 -6.82 -2.69 -4.65
CA ALA A 81 -7.80 -3.34 -5.54
C ALA A 81 -8.27 -2.39 -6.64
N LEU A 82 -8.50 -1.11 -6.30
CA LEU A 82 -8.90 -0.10 -7.29
C LEU A 82 -7.80 0.10 -8.34
N VAL A 83 -6.54 0.22 -7.90
CA VAL A 83 -5.39 0.39 -8.80
C VAL A 83 -5.20 -0.86 -9.68
N ALA A 84 -5.25 -2.05 -9.09
CA ALA A 84 -5.11 -3.30 -9.82
C ALA A 84 -6.19 -3.45 -10.91
N ASN A 85 -7.45 -3.16 -10.59
CA ASN A 85 -8.55 -3.19 -11.53
C ASN A 85 -8.35 -2.15 -12.66
N ALA A 86 -7.98 -0.92 -12.32
CA ALA A 86 -7.75 0.14 -13.30
C ALA A 86 -6.54 -0.15 -14.23
N ILE A 87 -5.56 -0.91 -13.77
CA ILE A 87 -4.48 -1.42 -14.61
C ILE A 87 -5.01 -2.53 -15.56
N ALA A 88 -5.77 -3.48 -15.00
CA ALA A 88 -6.26 -4.64 -15.73
C ALA A 88 -7.26 -4.27 -16.83
N ASP A 89 -8.17 -3.34 -16.57
CA ASP A 89 -9.15 -2.85 -17.56
C ASP A 89 -8.60 -1.70 -18.43
N GLY A 90 -7.43 -1.18 -18.12
CA GLY A 90 -6.76 -0.13 -18.86
C GLY A 90 -7.25 1.29 -18.57
N ALA A 91 -8.16 1.48 -17.63
CA ALA A 91 -8.72 2.80 -17.31
C ALA A 91 -7.65 3.79 -16.83
N ILE A 92 -6.65 3.32 -16.07
CA ILE A 92 -5.55 4.16 -15.57
C ILE A 92 -4.75 4.82 -16.70
N TRP A 93 -4.63 4.14 -17.86
CA TRP A 93 -3.89 4.64 -19.02
C TRP A 93 -4.65 5.72 -19.79
N GLN A 94 -5.96 5.82 -19.58
CA GLN A 94 -6.82 6.85 -20.17
C GLN A 94 -6.92 8.10 -19.29
N GLY A 95 -6.43 8.02 -18.06
CA GLY A 95 -6.47 9.14 -17.11
C GLY A 95 -5.55 10.30 -17.53
N ASP A 96 -6.03 11.52 -17.36
CA ASP A 96 -5.33 12.74 -17.75
C ASP A 96 -3.90 12.82 -17.18
N ALA A 97 -3.71 12.39 -15.93
CA ALA A 97 -2.40 12.41 -15.29
C ALA A 97 -1.39 11.51 -16.01
N TRP A 98 -1.78 10.28 -16.37
CA TRP A 98 -0.91 9.38 -17.12
C TRP A 98 -0.58 9.93 -18.50
N GLN A 99 -1.58 10.42 -19.21
CA GLN A 99 -1.42 10.99 -20.55
C GLN A 99 -0.48 12.22 -20.54
N GLN A 100 -0.61 13.10 -19.54
CA GLN A 100 0.25 14.26 -19.38
C GLN A 100 1.70 13.88 -19.10
N ILE A 101 1.94 12.91 -18.21
CA ILE A 101 3.28 12.41 -17.87
C ILE A 101 3.96 11.82 -19.12
N VAL A 102 3.27 10.97 -19.84
CA VAL A 102 3.80 10.34 -21.06
C VAL A 102 4.06 11.38 -22.15
N ALA A 103 3.12 12.28 -22.38
CA ALA A 103 3.29 13.35 -23.36
C ALA A 103 4.49 14.25 -23.04
N GLY A 104 4.65 14.64 -21.77
CA GLY A 104 5.78 15.44 -21.29
C GLY A 104 7.12 14.73 -21.48
N ALA A 105 7.21 13.46 -21.16
CA ALA A 105 8.41 12.67 -21.35
C ALA A 105 8.80 12.52 -22.83
N LYS A 106 7.81 12.38 -23.73
CA LYS A 106 8.06 12.25 -25.17
C LYS A 106 8.46 13.57 -25.81
N ALA A 107 7.82 14.67 -25.46
CA ALA A 107 8.05 15.97 -26.10
C ALA A 107 9.42 16.55 -25.82
N GLY A 108 9.99 16.32 -24.64
CA GLY A 108 11.25 16.92 -24.19
C GLY A 108 12.44 15.96 -24.12
N GLY A 109 12.31 14.71 -24.58
CA GLY A 109 13.33 13.68 -24.31
C GLY A 109 13.47 13.39 -22.80
N GLY A 110 12.41 13.60 -22.06
CA GLY A 110 12.37 13.51 -20.60
C GLY A 110 12.43 12.08 -20.07
N VAL A 111 12.53 12.01 -18.76
CA VAL A 111 12.60 10.75 -18.00
C VAL A 111 11.34 10.63 -17.14
N ILE A 112 10.71 9.48 -17.16
CA ILE A 112 9.68 9.17 -16.15
C ILE A 112 10.39 8.64 -14.91
N HIS A 113 10.10 9.22 -13.76
CA HIS A 113 10.57 8.77 -12.47
C HIS A 113 9.42 8.13 -11.69
N PHE A 114 9.62 6.91 -11.23
CA PHE A 114 8.72 6.24 -10.30
C PHE A 114 9.36 6.20 -8.92
N ILE A 115 8.67 6.75 -7.93
CA ILE A 115 9.08 6.74 -6.53
C ILE A 115 7.99 6.02 -5.74
N GLY A 116 8.34 4.98 -5.01
CA GLY A 116 7.36 4.26 -4.23
C GLY A 116 7.94 3.14 -3.39
N LEU A 117 7.09 2.60 -2.53
CA LEU A 117 7.44 1.47 -1.70
C LEU A 117 7.64 0.22 -2.57
N PHE A 118 8.79 -0.41 -2.44
CA PHE A 118 9.22 -1.54 -3.26
C PHE A 118 8.85 -2.85 -2.57
N SER A 119 7.60 -3.26 -2.74
CA SER A 119 6.97 -4.28 -1.91
C SER A 119 5.82 -4.98 -2.65
N ASP A 120 5.50 -6.19 -2.24
CA ASP A 120 4.29 -6.92 -2.60
C ASP A 120 3.30 -7.05 -1.43
N GLY A 121 3.62 -6.42 -0.29
CA GLY A 121 2.76 -6.43 0.90
C GLY A 121 1.39 -5.77 0.72
N ASN A 122 1.20 -5.06 -0.38
CA ASN A 122 -0.09 -4.50 -0.85
C ASN A 122 -0.77 -3.55 0.15
N VAL A 123 -0.03 -3.04 1.13
CA VAL A 123 -0.53 -2.06 2.11
C VAL A 123 -0.49 -0.65 1.52
N HIS A 124 0.64 -0.28 0.91
CA HIS A 124 0.86 1.06 0.34
C HIS A 124 1.19 1.03 -1.15
N SER A 125 1.67 -0.10 -1.67
CA SER A 125 2.03 -0.31 -3.07
C SER A 125 2.10 -1.79 -3.39
N HIS A 126 2.18 -2.10 -4.69
CA HIS A 126 2.47 -3.45 -5.16
C HIS A 126 3.46 -3.39 -6.33
N ILE A 127 4.50 -4.20 -6.27
CA ILE A 127 5.60 -4.20 -7.26
C ILE A 127 5.12 -4.53 -8.68
N ASP A 128 4.05 -5.33 -8.83
CA ASP A 128 3.50 -5.65 -10.14
C ASP A 128 2.78 -4.45 -10.78
N HIS A 129 2.23 -3.53 -9.98
CA HIS A 129 1.72 -2.26 -10.51
C HIS A 129 2.86 -1.43 -11.12
N LEU A 130 4.02 -1.40 -10.47
CA LEU A 130 5.20 -0.71 -10.99
C LEU A 130 5.69 -1.36 -12.29
N LYS A 131 5.78 -2.69 -12.35
CA LYS A 131 6.15 -3.41 -13.58
C LYS A 131 5.19 -3.09 -14.73
N ALA A 132 3.88 -3.08 -14.46
CA ALA A 132 2.87 -2.71 -15.46
C ALA A 132 3.05 -1.28 -15.98
N MET A 133 3.33 -0.32 -15.10
CA MET A 133 3.59 1.07 -15.47
C MET A 133 4.87 1.23 -16.31
N VAL A 134 5.95 0.52 -15.97
CA VAL A 134 7.20 0.52 -16.75
C VAL A 134 6.99 -0.08 -18.14
N ALA A 135 6.29 -1.22 -18.22
CA ALA A 135 5.97 -1.86 -19.49
C ALA A 135 5.08 -0.96 -20.36
N ARG A 136 4.08 -0.31 -19.75
CA ARG A 136 3.21 0.62 -20.43
C ARG A 136 3.95 1.86 -20.94
N ALA A 137 4.85 2.44 -20.17
CA ALA A 137 5.67 3.56 -20.59
C ALA A 137 6.50 3.22 -21.85
N LYS A 138 7.12 2.03 -21.90
CA LYS A 138 7.79 1.51 -23.09
C LYS A 138 6.84 1.42 -24.29
N ALA A 139 5.68 0.79 -24.11
CA ALA A 139 4.69 0.59 -25.16
C ALA A 139 4.17 1.91 -25.75
N GLU A 140 4.12 2.98 -24.97
CA GLU A 140 3.73 4.31 -25.42
C GLU A 140 4.89 5.15 -25.99
N GLY A 141 6.09 4.57 -26.08
CA GLY A 141 7.25 5.18 -26.75
C GLY A 141 8.10 6.11 -25.87
N VAL A 142 7.93 6.05 -24.55
CA VAL A 142 8.87 6.67 -23.61
C VAL A 142 10.24 5.99 -23.77
N LYS A 143 11.33 6.77 -23.67
CA LYS A 143 12.68 6.24 -23.90
C LYS A 143 13.42 5.94 -22.60
N THR A 144 13.11 6.65 -21.54
CA THR A 144 13.87 6.55 -20.28
C THR A 144 12.96 6.52 -19.08
N VAL A 145 13.20 5.53 -18.22
CA VAL A 145 12.51 5.37 -16.93
C VAL A 145 13.52 5.19 -15.83
N ARG A 146 13.29 5.81 -14.68
CA ARG A 146 14.11 5.69 -13.47
C ARG A 146 13.24 5.33 -12.28
N ILE A 147 13.71 4.34 -11.51
CA ILE A 147 13.01 3.81 -10.34
C ILE A 147 13.76 4.28 -9.09
N HIS A 148 13.03 4.81 -8.14
CA HIS A 148 13.53 5.18 -6.82
C HIS A 148 12.87 4.22 -5.80
N ALA A 149 13.59 3.16 -5.46
CA ALA A 149 13.06 2.06 -4.67
C ALA A 149 13.12 2.36 -3.17
N LEU A 150 11.98 2.61 -2.54
CA LEU A 150 11.88 2.69 -1.08
C LEU A 150 11.67 1.26 -0.56
N LEU A 151 12.76 0.64 -0.08
CA LEU A 151 12.71 -0.74 0.41
C LEU A 151 11.84 -0.84 1.66
N ASP A 152 10.98 -1.85 1.71
CA ASP A 152 9.96 -1.96 2.73
C ASP A 152 10.52 -2.45 4.08
N GLY A 153 10.66 -3.74 4.29
CA GLY A 153 11.14 -4.32 5.54
C GLY A 153 10.22 -4.13 6.74
N ARG A 154 8.96 -3.73 6.52
CA ARG A 154 7.95 -3.56 7.57
C ARG A 154 6.66 -4.32 7.25
N ASP A 155 6.11 -4.12 6.07
CA ASP A 155 4.91 -4.82 5.60
C ASP A 155 5.27 -6.18 4.98
N VAL A 156 6.57 -6.37 4.73
CA VAL A 156 7.24 -7.61 4.34
C VAL A 156 8.44 -7.87 5.25
N PRO A 157 9.06 -9.07 5.26
CA PRO A 157 10.18 -9.39 6.15
C PRO A 157 11.33 -8.40 6.06
N GLU A 158 11.94 -8.07 7.19
CA GLU A 158 12.98 -7.04 7.32
C GLU A 158 14.22 -7.26 6.42
N THR A 159 14.53 -8.50 6.11
CA THR A 159 15.71 -8.89 5.30
C THR A 159 15.38 -9.29 3.87
N SER A 160 14.14 -9.05 3.39
CA SER A 160 13.65 -9.52 2.09
C SER A 160 14.00 -8.61 0.90
N ALA A 161 14.80 -7.57 1.08
CA ALA A 161 15.07 -6.58 0.02
C ALA A 161 15.57 -7.22 -1.29
N LEU A 162 16.46 -8.20 -1.22
CA LEU A 162 17.00 -8.87 -2.41
C LEU A 162 15.97 -9.76 -3.11
N ASP A 163 14.94 -10.25 -2.41
CA ASP A 163 13.86 -11.04 -3.00
C ASP A 163 13.02 -10.22 -3.97
N TYR A 164 13.05 -8.89 -3.84
CA TYR A 164 12.38 -7.94 -4.73
C TYR A 164 13.35 -7.31 -5.74
N VAL A 165 14.53 -6.88 -5.29
CA VAL A 165 15.49 -6.16 -6.15
C VAL A 165 16.02 -7.07 -7.26
N VAL A 166 16.44 -8.28 -6.94
CA VAL A 166 17.06 -9.18 -7.94
C VAL A 166 16.09 -9.56 -9.07
N PRO A 167 14.83 -10.02 -8.81
CA PRO A 167 13.89 -10.29 -9.88
C PRO A 167 13.46 -9.01 -10.65
N PHE A 168 13.44 -7.86 -9.99
CA PHE A 168 13.08 -6.62 -10.66
C PHE A 168 14.19 -6.11 -11.58
N GLU A 169 15.46 -6.23 -11.18
CA GLU A 169 16.61 -5.94 -12.07
C GLU A 169 16.62 -6.87 -13.28
N ALA A 170 16.29 -8.16 -13.11
CA ALA A 170 16.12 -9.08 -14.23
C ALA A 170 15.02 -8.63 -15.18
N PHE A 171 13.86 -8.22 -14.66
CA PHE A 171 12.76 -7.63 -15.45
C PHE A 171 13.21 -6.36 -16.20
N LEU A 172 13.95 -5.45 -15.52
CA LEU A 172 14.45 -4.24 -16.16
C LEU A 172 15.45 -4.54 -17.27
N ALA A 173 16.33 -5.54 -17.08
CA ALA A 173 17.27 -5.97 -18.12
C ALA A 173 16.54 -6.55 -19.33
N GLU A 174 15.51 -7.35 -19.13
CA GLU A 174 14.70 -7.93 -20.19
C GLU A 174 13.95 -6.86 -20.99
N ILE A 175 13.33 -5.89 -20.29
CA ILE A 175 12.50 -4.87 -20.95
C ILE A 175 13.34 -3.77 -21.63
N SER A 176 14.58 -3.54 -21.16
CA SER A 176 15.49 -2.51 -21.69
C SER A 176 16.10 -2.97 -23.02
N ALA A 177 15.36 -2.75 -24.09
CA ALA A 177 15.74 -3.06 -25.46
C ALA A 177 15.17 -1.99 -26.42
N ASP A 178 15.62 -1.99 -27.68
CA ASP A 178 15.08 -1.16 -28.76
C ASP A 178 15.09 0.36 -28.43
N GLY A 179 16.10 0.80 -27.69
CA GLY A 179 16.25 2.21 -27.32
C GLY A 179 15.42 2.64 -26.12
N PHE A 180 14.84 1.69 -25.36
CA PHE A 180 14.25 1.91 -24.05
C PHE A 180 15.27 1.61 -22.95
N ASP A 181 15.46 2.52 -21.99
CA ASP A 181 16.40 2.42 -20.88
C ASP A 181 15.67 2.60 -19.55
N ALA A 182 15.48 1.50 -18.83
CA ALA A 182 14.84 1.48 -17.50
C ALA A 182 15.82 0.95 -16.45
N ARG A 183 16.03 1.71 -15.37
CA ARG A 183 16.99 1.36 -14.31
C ARG A 183 16.51 1.78 -12.94
N ILE A 184 16.95 1.08 -11.90
CA ILE A 184 16.92 1.59 -10.54
C ILE A 184 17.96 2.72 -10.45
N ALA A 185 17.53 3.92 -10.10
CA ALA A 185 18.38 5.11 -10.01
C ALA A 185 18.82 5.39 -8.58
N SER A 186 17.97 5.10 -7.62
CA SER A 186 18.28 5.23 -6.19
C SER A 186 17.39 4.30 -5.38
N GLY A 187 17.74 4.11 -4.12
CA GLY A 187 16.93 3.34 -3.20
C GLY A 187 17.46 3.39 -1.78
N GLY A 188 16.63 2.95 -0.85
CA GLY A 188 17.01 2.85 0.55
C GLY A 188 15.87 2.30 1.40
N GLY A 189 16.21 1.82 2.59
CA GLY A 189 15.26 1.22 3.51
C GLY A 189 14.41 2.27 4.23
N ARG A 190 13.09 2.17 4.13
CA ARG A 190 12.12 3.10 4.75
C ARG A 190 12.30 3.26 6.26
N GLN A 191 12.93 2.30 6.93
CA GLN A 191 13.17 2.34 8.36
C GLN A 191 14.34 3.27 8.76
N TYR A 192 15.22 3.61 7.79
CA TYR A 192 16.48 4.29 8.07
C TYR A 192 16.67 5.59 7.31
N ILE A 193 15.94 5.78 6.22
CA ILE A 193 16.07 6.96 5.37
C ILE A 193 14.71 7.40 4.82
N THR A 194 14.54 8.70 4.61
CA THR A 194 13.49 9.37 3.82
C THR A 194 12.08 9.33 4.43
N MET A 195 11.67 8.23 5.04
CA MET A 195 10.27 8.03 5.44
C MET A 195 10.10 8.12 6.96
N ASP A 196 10.08 9.32 7.52
CA ASP A 196 9.65 9.53 8.89
C ASP A 196 8.12 9.53 9.03
N ARG A 197 7.65 9.22 10.22
CA ARG A 197 6.25 9.25 10.59
C ARG A 197 6.08 10.13 11.84
N TYR A 198 5.09 11.01 11.81
CA TYR A 198 4.74 11.87 12.94
C TYR A 198 5.71 13.02 13.25
N ASP A 199 6.45 13.50 12.28
CA ASP A 199 7.32 14.67 12.46
C ASP A 199 8.31 14.48 13.63
N ALA A 200 8.89 13.30 13.74
CA ALA A 200 9.67 12.89 14.90
C ALA A 200 11.19 12.75 14.64
N ASN A 201 11.60 12.40 13.40
CA ASN A 201 12.99 12.09 13.08
C ASN A 201 13.45 12.74 11.78
N TRP A 202 13.64 14.04 11.79
CA TRP A 202 14.11 14.81 10.64
C TRP A 202 15.50 14.40 10.14
N ALA A 203 16.38 13.92 11.05
CA ALA A 203 17.70 13.42 10.67
C ALA A 203 17.62 12.18 9.75
N MET A 204 16.58 11.37 9.91
CA MET A 204 16.32 10.24 9.01
C MET A 204 15.86 10.73 7.63
N VAL A 205 15.02 11.75 7.57
CA VAL A 205 14.57 12.38 6.31
C VAL A 205 15.75 13.02 5.58
N GLU A 206 16.56 13.84 6.29
CA GLU A 206 17.78 14.47 5.77
C GLU A 206 18.76 13.45 5.20
N LYS A 207 18.91 12.30 5.85
CA LYS A 207 19.81 11.22 5.41
C LYS A 207 19.41 10.62 4.05
N GLY A 208 18.13 10.65 3.72
CA GLY A 208 17.62 10.17 2.44
C GLY A 208 17.56 11.24 1.35
N TRP A 209 17.58 12.51 1.76
CA TRP A 209 17.56 13.64 0.85
C TRP A 209 18.91 13.84 0.16
#